data_b11132b3c48431dc114dd6e10bcff5fb
#
_entry.id   b11132b3c48431dc114dd6e10bcff5fb
#
_cell.length_a   1.000
_cell.length_b   1.000
_cell.length_c   1.000
_cell.angle_alpha   90.00
_cell.angle_beta   90.00
_cell.angle_gamma   90.00
#
_symmetry.space_group_name_H-M   'P 1'
#
loop_
_entity.id
_entity.type
_entity.pdbx_description
1 polymer ?
#
loop_
_entity_poly.entity_id
_entity_poly.type
_entity_poly.pdbx_seq_one_letter_code
_entity_poly.pdbx_strand_id
1 'polypeptide(L)'
;VLSEKLDKFSTRVLKEDCLDLPDKVYVRRDVTLTPQQMKMYDQMKKLALTQFENGELSTTASVLTQIMRLQQICCGFLAPDDGDIQVLPSNRLTELMSVVDELQGKAIIWASYTHDIQQIADALRDRFGPQSVATYYGETPQDERQEIIKKFQDPDDPLQFFVGQPRTGGYGITLTAAKTVVYYSNNYDLEIRLQSEDRAHRIGQTNKVTYIDLVTPGTIDEKILKALRNKINLASEVLGEDAKTWLM
;
A
#
# COMPACT_ATOMS: atom_id res chain seq x y z
N VAL A 1 -15.64 -24.06 18.75
CA VAL A 1 -17.08 -24.29 18.41
C VAL A 1 -17.36 -24.10 16.93
N LEU A 2 -16.98 -22.98 16.27
CA LEU A 2 -17.18 -22.78 14.82
C LEU A 2 -16.16 -23.60 14.01
N SER A 3 -14.89 -23.56 14.40
CA SER A 3 -13.82 -24.34 13.78
C SER A 3 -14.12 -25.84 13.77
N GLU A 4 -14.48 -26.40 14.90
CA GLU A 4 -14.85 -27.82 15.03
C GLU A 4 -16.06 -28.25 14.16
N LYS A 5 -16.97 -27.31 13.88
CA LYS A 5 -18.06 -27.56 12.94
C LYS A 5 -17.59 -27.51 11.49
N LEU A 6 -16.70 -26.59 11.16
CA LEU A 6 -16.13 -26.44 9.82
C LEU A 6 -15.20 -27.61 9.46
N ASP A 7 -14.42 -28.11 10.40
CA ASP A 7 -13.45 -29.21 10.20
C ASP A 7 -14.12 -30.51 9.71
N LYS A 8 -15.44 -30.65 9.91
CA LYS A 8 -16.20 -31.83 9.46
C LYS A 8 -16.48 -31.86 7.95
N PHE A 9 -16.45 -30.72 7.28
CA PHE A 9 -16.79 -30.60 5.87
C PHE A 9 -15.91 -29.62 5.08
N SER A 10 -14.84 -29.12 5.69
CA SER A 10 -13.85 -28.29 5.04
C SER A 10 -12.44 -28.79 5.33
N THR A 11 -11.55 -28.69 4.34
CA THR A 11 -10.13 -28.94 4.50
C THR A 11 -9.38 -27.63 4.29
N ARG A 12 -8.56 -27.22 5.25
CA ARG A 12 -7.69 -26.06 5.13
C ARG A 12 -6.29 -26.53 4.75
N VAL A 13 -5.79 -26.02 3.64
CA VAL A 13 -4.44 -26.27 3.17
C VAL A 13 -3.68 -24.95 3.17
N LEU A 14 -2.55 -24.89 3.87
CA LEU A 14 -1.70 -23.70 3.87
C LEU A 14 -0.74 -23.74 2.70
N LYS A 15 -0.35 -22.56 2.18
CA LYS A 15 0.60 -22.44 1.07
C LYS A 15 1.94 -23.08 1.42
N GLU A 16 2.41 -22.86 2.64
CA GLU A 16 3.67 -23.41 3.19
C GLU A 16 3.71 -24.93 3.26
N ASP A 17 2.55 -25.58 3.35
CA ASP A 17 2.44 -27.05 3.39
C ASP A 17 2.46 -27.69 2.00
N CYS A 18 2.17 -26.92 0.94
CA CYS A 18 1.91 -27.46 -0.40
C CYS A 18 2.73 -26.84 -1.52
N LEU A 19 3.42 -25.74 -1.27
CA LEU A 19 4.17 -25.00 -2.27
C LEU A 19 5.59 -24.73 -1.77
N ASP A 20 6.56 -25.17 -2.55
CA ASP A 20 7.96 -24.78 -2.38
C ASP A 20 8.19 -23.43 -3.06
N LEU A 21 7.90 -22.36 -2.34
CA LEU A 21 8.08 -20.98 -2.80
C LEU A 21 9.32 -20.36 -2.14
N PRO A 22 10.09 -19.54 -2.87
CA PRO A 22 11.22 -18.81 -2.30
C PRO A 22 10.78 -17.89 -1.15
N ASP A 23 11.70 -17.58 -0.24
CA ASP A 23 11.43 -16.72 0.92
C ASP A 23 10.93 -15.32 0.53
N LYS A 24 10.10 -14.73 1.38
CA LYS A 24 9.76 -13.31 1.38
C LYS A 24 10.80 -12.53 2.19
N VAL A 25 11.31 -11.45 1.64
CA VAL A 25 12.22 -10.53 2.33
C VAL A 25 11.48 -9.20 2.57
N TYR A 26 11.48 -8.70 3.81
CA TYR A 26 10.83 -7.44 4.16
C TYR A 26 11.86 -6.39 4.53
N VAL A 27 11.81 -5.25 3.86
CA VAL A 27 12.69 -4.10 4.05
C VAL A 27 11.84 -2.88 4.40
N ARG A 28 12.31 -2.07 5.34
CA ARG A 28 11.72 -0.76 5.66
C ARG A 28 12.65 0.33 5.14
N ARG A 29 12.09 1.32 4.47
CA ARG A 29 12.78 2.54 4.04
C ARG A 29 12.09 3.73 4.70
N ASP A 30 12.83 4.46 5.50
CA ASP A 30 12.31 5.58 6.27
C ASP A 30 12.28 6.86 5.41
N VAL A 31 11.12 7.53 5.43
CA VAL A 31 10.88 8.80 4.72
C VAL A 31 10.69 9.91 5.73
N THR A 32 11.53 10.95 5.68
CA THR A 32 11.41 12.10 6.57
C THR A 32 10.39 13.10 6.03
N LEU A 33 9.47 13.56 6.89
CA LEU A 33 8.54 14.64 6.55
C LEU A 33 9.30 15.94 6.31
N THR A 34 8.82 16.73 5.34
CA THR A 34 9.24 18.13 5.21
C THR A 34 8.68 18.96 6.38
N PRO A 35 9.28 20.13 6.70
CA PRO A 35 8.75 20.99 7.76
C PRO A 35 7.29 21.38 7.56
N GLN A 36 6.86 21.55 6.30
CA GLN A 36 5.47 21.87 5.98
C GLN A 36 4.53 20.69 6.24
N GLN A 37 4.93 19.48 5.85
CA GLN A 37 4.16 18.26 6.17
C GLN A 37 4.07 18.06 7.68
N MET A 38 5.19 18.20 8.42
CA MET A 38 5.22 18.03 9.87
C MET A 38 4.22 18.99 10.55
N LYS A 39 4.27 20.28 10.20
CA LYS A 39 3.33 21.27 10.73
C LYS A 39 1.87 20.88 10.47
N MET A 40 1.55 20.49 9.25
CA MET A 40 0.19 20.10 8.86
C MET A 40 -0.24 18.80 9.55
N TYR A 41 0.66 17.83 9.67
CA TYR A 41 0.44 16.56 10.38
C TYR A 41 0.07 16.81 11.84
N ASP A 42 0.87 17.64 12.55
CA ASP A 42 0.64 17.96 13.96
C ASP A 42 -0.69 18.73 14.16
N GLN A 43 -1.03 19.64 13.25
CA GLN A 43 -2.31 20.36 13.30
C GLN A 43 -3.49 19.39 13.09
N MET A 44 -3.42 18.51 12.10
CA MET A 44 -4.47 17.53 11.82
C MET A 44 -4.60 16.53 12.97
N LYS A 45 -3.50 16.04 13.51
CA LYS A 45 -3.48 15.15 14.67
C LYS A 45 -4.14 15.80 15.89
N LYS A 46 -3.78 17.06 16.20
CA LYS A 46 -4.38 17.82 17.31
C LYS A 46 -5.87 18.01 17.12
N LEU A 47 -6.31 18.35 15.91
CA LEU A 47 -7.73 18.52 15.59
C LEU A 47 -8.49 17.20 15.79
N ALA A 48 -7.97 16.08 15.26
CA ALA A 48 -8.57 14.76 15.41
C ALA A 48 -8.70 14.34 16.88
N LEU A 49 -7.67 14.59 17.69
CA LEU A 49 -7.72 14.32 19.14
C LEU A 49 -8.77 15.18 19.85
N THR A 50 -8.87 16.48 19.52
CA THR A 50 -9.88 17.36 20.09
C THR A 50 -11.29 16.91 19.73
N GLN A 51 -11.53 16.54 18.47
CA GLN A 51 -12.81 16.03 18.01
C GLN A 51 -13.18 14.70 18.68
N PHE A 52 -12.19 13.84 18.92
CA PHE A 52 -12.40 12.60 19.66
C PHE A 52 -12.80 12.86 21.11
N GLU A 53 -12.11 13.78 21.81
CA GLU A 53 -12.39 14.14 23.22
C GLU A 53 -13.74 14.83 23.39
N ASN A 54 -14.19 15.58 22.39
CA ASN A 54 -15.53 16.24 22.38
C ASN A 54 -16.66 15.26 21.97
N GLY A 55 -16.35 13.99 21.62
CA GLY A 55 -17.34 13.01 21.18
C GLY A 55 -17.80 13.19 19.73
N GLU A 56 -17.20 14.11 18.95
CA GLU A 56 -17.52 14.32 17.54
C GLU A 56 -17.07 13.15 16.67
N LEU A 57 -15.95 12.49 17.03
CA LEU A 57 -15.48 11.26 16.42
C LEU A 57 -16.01 10.04 17.18
N SER A 58 -17.30 9.77 17.05
CA SER A 58 -17.98 8.71 17.81
C SER A 58 -18.10 7.40 17.04
N THR A 59 -17.74 7.35 15.76
CA THR A 59 -17.85 6.17 14.91
C THR A 59 -16.48 5.71 14.41
N THR A 60 -16.33 4.40 14.18
CA THR A 60 -15.14 3.83 13.53
C THR A 60 -14.84 4.50 12.20
N ALA A 61 -15.88 4.77 11.40
CA ALA A 61 -15.72 5.41 10.10
C ALA A 61 -15.09 6.81 10.21
N SER A 62 -15.51 7.62 11.20
CA SER A 62 -14.95 8.95 11.43
C SER A 62 -13.48 8.91 11.86
N VAL A 63 -13.10 7.94 12.71
CA VAL A 63 -11.69 7.74 13.12
C VAL A 63 -10.84 7.28 11.94
N LEU A 64 -11.32 6.32 11.14
CA LEU A 64 -10.61 5.85 9.94
C LEU A 64 -10.41 6.97 8.91
N THR A 65 -11.36 7.89 8.78
CA THR A 65 -11.21 9.07 7.93
C THR A 65 -10.06 9.96 8.40
N GLN A 66 -9.91 10.19 9.71
CA GLN A 66 -8.78 10.95 10.24
C GLN A 66 -7.43 10.24 10.04
N ILE A 67 -7.39 8.93 10.23
CA ILE A 67 -6.20 8.10 9.95
C ILE A 67 -5.81 8.24 8.47
N MET A 68 -6.78 8.17 7.55
CA MET A 68 -6.56 8.33 6.12
C MET A 68 -6.00 9.72 5.78
N ARG A 69 -6.53 10.80 6.38
CA ARG A 69 -6.04 12.17 6.17
C ARG A 69 -4.61 12.36 6.68
N LEU A 70 -4.29 11.82 7.85
CA LEU A 70 -2.92 11.81 8.38
C LEU A 70 -1.96 11.07 7.43
N GLN A 71 -2.39 9.95 6.85
CA GLN A 71 -1.60 9.22 5.88
C GLN A 71 -1.43 9.98 4.55
N GLN A 72 -2.45 10.66 4.05
CA GLN A 72 -2.35 11.53 2.88
C GLN A 72 -1.28 12.61 3.07
N ILE A 73 -1.21 13.23 4.25
CA ILE A 73 -0.18 14.21 4.57
C ILE A 73 1.22 13.57 4.51
N CYS A 74 1.39 12.33 5.01
CA CYS A 74 2.64 11.58 4.88
C CYS A 74 2.99 11.29 3.40
N CYS A 75 1.99 11.11 2.54
CA CYS A 75 2.19 10.91 1.10
C CYS A 75 2.52 12.21 0.35
N GLY A 76 2.26 13.39 0.92
CA GLY A 76 2.55 14.67 0.30
C GLY A 76 1.33 15.38 -0.30
N PHE A 77 0.14 15.07 0.18
CA PHE A 77 -1.08 15.77 -0.22
C PHE A 77 -2.15 15.68 0.86
N LEU A 78 -3.20 16.48 0.72
CA LEU A 78 -4.43 16.37 1.49
C LEU A 78 -5.61 16.53 0.53
N ALA A 79 -6.53 15.58 0.53
CA ALA A 79 -7.78 15.63 -0.21
C ALA A 79 -8.91 15.95 0.77
N PRO A 80 -9.42 17.17 0.84
CA PRO A 80 -10.59 17.51 1.63
C PRO A 80 -11.86 16.85 1.05
N ASP A 81 -12.93 16.77 1.85
CA ASP A 81 -14.20 16.21 1.36
C ASP A 81 -14.83 17.10 0.30
N ASP A 82 -14.66 18.43 0.45
CA ASP A 82 -15.11 19.45 -0.49
C ASP A 82 -13.90 20.32 -0.88
N GLY A 83 -13.51 20.28 -2.15
CA GLY A 83 -12.46 21.14 -2.69
C GLY A 83 -11.33 20.38 -3.42
N ASP A 84 -10.35 21.15 -3.89
CA ASP A 84 -9.23 20.63 -4.64
C ASP A 84 -8.18 19.97 -3.75
N ILE A 85 -7.45 19.01 -4.32
CA ILE A 85 -6.32 18.36 -3.66
C ILE A 85 -5.24 19.41 -3.38
N GLN A 86 -4.87 19.54 -2.10
CA GLN A 86 -3.75 20.36 -1.68
C GLN A 86 -2.47 19.54 -1.74
N VAL A 87 -1.57 19.86 -2.67
CA VAL A 87 -0.26 19.23 -2.79
C VAL A 87 0.73 19.86 -1.82
N LEU A 88 1.54 19.01 -1.16
CA LEU A 88 2.58 19.39 -0.21
C LEU A 88 3.94 18.94 -0.73
N PRO A 89 5.02 19.70 -0.52
CA PRO A 89 6.37 19.20 -0.74
C PRO A 89 6.60 17.91 0.05
N SER A 90 7.12 16.87 -0.60
CA SER A 90 7.30 15.56 0.03
C SER A 90 8.60 14.90 -0.43
N ASN A 91 9.28 14.24 0.50
CA ASN A 91 10.48 13.45 0.19
C ASN A 91 10.11 12.02 -0.26
N ARG A 92 8.84 11.62 -0.21
CA ARG A 92 8.43 10.23 -0.45
C ARG A 92 8.65 9.79 -1.90
N LEU A 93 8.32 10.66 -2.86
CA LEU A 93 8.58 10.35 -4.26
C LEU A 93 10.10 10.28 -4.54
N THR A 94 10.89 11.16 -3.95
CA THR A 94 12.36 11.13 -4.05
C THR A 94 12.93 9.83 -3.50
N GLU A 95 12.44 9.37 -2.34
CA GLU A 95 12.87 8.10 -1.76
C GLU A 95 12.43 6.91 -2.63
N LEU A 96 11.22 6.95 -3.20
CA LEU A 96 10.80 5.94 -4.17
C LEU A 96 11.76 5.88 -5.36
N MET A 97 12.11 7.02 -5.94
CA MET A 97 13.02 7.06 -7.08
C MET A 97 14.42 6.53 -6.71
N SER A 98 14.91 6.81 -5.50
CA SER A 98 16.15 6.21 -4.99
C SER A 98 16.04 4.69 -4.88
N VAL A 99 14.93 4.17 -4.35
CA VAL A 99 14.68 2.73 -4.31
C VAL A 99 14.65 2.13 -5.72
N VAL A 100 13.95 2.78 -6.65
CA VAL A 100 13.81 2.31 -8.03
C VAL A 100 15.17 2.24 -8.74
N ASP A 101 16.09 3.16 -8.46
CA ASP A 101 17.45 3.14 -9.02
C ASP A 101 18.29 1.95 -8.52
N GLU A 102 17.98 1.41 -7.37
CA GLU A 102 18.63 0.24 -6.79
C GLU A 102 18.07 -1.09 -7.35
N LEU A 103 16.90 -1.05 -8.03
CA LEU A 103 16.21 -2.26 -8.48
C LEU A 103 16.78 -2.86 -9.76
N GLN A 104 16.67 -4.17 -9.87
CA GLN A 104 16.96 -4.91 -11.09
C GLN A 104 15.71 -5.66 -11.57
N GLY A 105 15.35 -5.43 -12.84
CA GLY A 105 14.21 -6.08 -13.48
C GLY A 105 12.87 -5.41 -13.13
N LYS A 106 11.79 -6.20 -13.22
CA LYS A 106 10.43 -5.68 -13.07
C LYS A 106 10.04 -5.52 -11.61
N ALA A 107 9.27 -4.46 -11.32
CA ALA A 107 8.82 -4.14 -9.97
C ALA A 107 7.33 -3.76 -9.94
N ILE A 108 6.68 -4.08 -8.82
CA ILE A 108 5.33 -3.64 -8.51
C ILE A 108 5.43 -2.50 -7.52
N ILE A 109 4.68 -1.43 -7.75
CA ILE A 109 4.56 -0.30 -6.82
C ILE A 109 3.11 -0.16 -6.42
N TRP A 110 2.82 -0.41 -5.17
CA TRP A 110 1.48 -0.29 -4.62
C TRP A 110 1.31 1.08 -3.95
N ALA A 111 0.26 1.81 -4.34
CA ALA A 111 -0.15 3.05 -3.71
C ALA A 111 -1.66 3.03 -3.42
N SER A 112 -2.04 3.56 -2.27
CA SER A 112 -3.43 3.54 -1.80
C SER A 112 -4.31 4.59 -2.47
N TYR A 113 -3.71 5.65 -3.01
CA TYR A 113 -4.43 6.83 -3.54
C TYR A 113 -4.15 7.04 -5.03
N THR A 114 -5.19 7.39 -5.78
CA THR A 114 -5.10 7.67 -7.23
C THR A 114 -4.11 8.80 -7.53
N HIS A 115 -4.09 9.85 -6.71
CA HIS A 115 -3.12 10.95 -6.83
C HIS A 115 -1.68 10.45 -6.83
N ASP A 116 -1.34 9.56 -5.88
CA ASP A 116 0.00 8.99 -5.79
C ASP A 116 0.33 8.12 -7.02
N ILE A 117 -0.63 7.30 -7.48
CA ILE A 117 -0.44 6.44 -8.66
C ILE A 117 -0.08 7.27 -9.89
N GLN A 118 -0.79 8.38 -10.12
CA GLN A 118 -0.53 9.27 -11.25
C GLN A 118 0.85 9.94 -11.13
N GLN A 119 1.15 10.51 -9.97
CA GLN A 119 2.44 11.17 -9.71
C GLN A 119 3.63 10.20 -9.86
N ILE A 120 3.51 8.99 -9.34
CA ILE A 120 4.53 7.93 -9.46
C ILE A 120 4.70 7.55 -10.93
N ALA A 121 3.59 7.31 -11.64
CA ALA A 121 3.64 6.89 -13.03
C ALA A 121 4.29 7.95 -13.92
N ASP A 122 4.00 9.22 -13.70
CA ASP A 122 4.58 10.32 -14.46
C ASP A 122 6.10 10.44 -14.20
N ALA A 123 6.52 10.40 -12.93
CA ALA A 123 7.94 10.44 -12.57
C ALA A 123 8.74 9.27 -13.16
N LEU A 124 8.15 8.07 -13.19
CA LEU A 124 8.78 6.90 -13.77
C LEU A 124 8.83 6.98 -15.31
N ARG A 125 7.77 7.46 -15.96
CA ARG A 125 7.75 7.67 -17.42
C ARG A 125 8.77 8.70 -17.87
N ASP A 126 8.91 9.79 -17.13
CA ASP A 126 9.90 10.84 -17.41
C ASP A 126 11.32 10.29 -17.33
N ARG A 127 11.60 9.36 -16.41
CA ARG A 127 12.94 8.82 -16.21
C ARG A 127 13.27 7.63 -17.09
N PHE A 128 12.33 6.70 -17.28
CA PHE A 128 12.56 5.41 -17.95
C PHE A 128 11.84 5.29 -19.30
N GLY A 129 11.08 6.30 -19.69
CA GLY A 129 10.32 6.35 -20.92
C GLY A 129 8.86 5.88 -20.78
N PRO A 130 7.99 6.29 -21.70
CA PRO A 130 6.53 6.10 -21.58
C PRO A 130 6.07 4.64 -21.59
N GLN A 131 6.85 3.74 -22.20
CA GLN A 131 6.52 2.31 -22.28
C GLN A 131 6.92 1.52 -21.03
N SER A 132 7.72 2.11 -20.13
CA SER A 132 8.25 1.43 -18.95
C SER A 132 7.22 1.26 -17.84
N VAL A 133 6.08 1.96 -17.89
CA VAL A 133 5.11 2.05 -16.79
C VAL A 133 3.70 1.78 -17.26
N ALA A 134 3.00 0.90 -16.56
CA ALA A 134 1.56 0.75 -16.65
C ALA A 134 0.90 1.05 -15.31
N THR A 135 -0.27 1.69 -15.37
CA THR A 135 -1.09 1.97 -14.18
C THR A 135 -2.26 0.97 -14.10
N TYR A 136 -2.57 0.51 -12.88
CA TYR A 136 -3.62 -0.47 -12.64
C TYR A 136 -4.47 -0.09 -11.41
N TYR A 137 -5.57 0.61 -11.64
CA TYR A 137 -6.48 1.10 -10.59
C TYR A 137 -7.92 1.18 -11.11
N GLY A 138 -8.84 1.79 -10.35
CA GLY A 138 -10.27 1.79 -10.69
C GLY A 138 -10.60 2.30 -12.10
N GLU A 139 -9.90 3.33 -12.55
CA GLU A 139 -10.11 3.99 -13.85
C GLU A 139 -9.43 3.27 -15.02
N THR A 140 -8.56 2.27 -14.76
CA THR A 140 -7.94 1.49 -15.84
C THR A 140 -9.00 0.72 -16.61
N PRO A 141 -9.13 0.93 -17.94
CA PRO A 141 -10.13 0.26 -18.77
C PRO A 141 -10.04 -1.28 -18.68
N GLN A 142 -11.18 -1.93 -18.68
CA GLN A 142 -11.27 -3.38 -18.48
C GLN A 142 -10.55 -4.18 -19.56
N ASP A 143 -10.61 -3.72 -20.79
CA ASP A 143 -9.96 -4.30 -21.97
C ASP A 143 -8.43 -4.17 -21.91
N GLU A 144 -7.90 -3.10 -21.35
CA GLU A 144 -6.46 -2.90 -21.20
C GLU A 144 -5.85 -3.77 -20.07
N ARG A 145 -6.64 -4.16 -19.07
CA ARG A 145 -6.15 -4.86 -17.88
C ARG A 145 -5.41 -6.15 -18.19
N GLN A 146 -5.94 -6.95 -19.12
CA GLN A 146 -5.32 -8.22 -19.50
C GLN A 146 -4.04 -8.01 -20.29
N GLU A 147 -4.02 -7.00 -21.15
CA GLU A 147 -2.84 -6.64 -21.94
C GLU A 147 -1.69 -6.14 -21.06
N ILE A 148 -2.00 -5.32 -20.04
CA ILE A 148 -1.02 -4.85 -19.05
C ILE A 148 -0.37 -6.05 -18.32
N ILE A 149 -1.17 -7.01 -17.86
CA ILE A 149 -0.67 -8.19 -17.17
C ILE A 149 0.23 -9.02 -18.09
N LYS A 150 -0.19 -9.24 -19.34
CA LYS A 150 0.55 -10.00 -20.34
C LYS A 150 1.91 -9.35 -20.62
N LYS A 151 1.94 -8.05 -20.89
CA LYS A 151 3.18 -7.28 -21.10
C LYS A 151 4.09 -7.31 -19.88
N PHE A 152 3.53 -7.16 -18.68
CA PHE A 152 4.33 -7.20 -17.48
C PHE A 152 4.97 -8.57 -17.23
N GLN A 153 4.29 -9.66 -17.60
CA GLN A 153 4.83 -11.01 -17.46
C GLN A 153 5.85 -11.39 -18.54
N ASP A 154 5.84 -10.69 -19.67
CA ASP A 154 6.80 -10.92 -20.75
C ASP A 154 8.17 -10.31 -20.38
N PRO A 155 9.24 -11.13 -20.27
CA PRO A 155 10.57 -10.63 -19.92
C PRO A 155 11.17 -9.68 -20.95
N ASP A 156 10.76 -9.78 -22.21
CA ASP A 156 11.28 -8.97 -23.32
C ASP A 156 10.49 -7.67 -23.55
N ASP A 157 9.32 -7.53 -22.92
CA ASP A 157 8.52 -6.30 -23.01
C ASP A 157 9.15 -5.17 -22.18
N PRO A 158 9.23 -3.94 -22.69
CA PRO A 158 9.81 -2.79 -22.00
C PRO A 158 9.06 -2.36 -20.74
N LEU A 159 7.85 -2.88 -20.48
CA LEU A 159 7.09 -2.59 -19.29
C LEU A 159 7.80 -3.14 -18.05
N GLN A 160 8.40 -2.23 -17.26
CA GLN A 160 9.20 -2.53 -16.09
C GLN A 160 8.44 -2.32 -14.78
N PHE A 161 7.59 -1.28 -14.74
CA PHE A 161 6.91 -0.86 -13.52
C PHE A 161 5.39 -1.05 -13.62
N PHE A 162 4.86 -1.87 -12.73
CA PHE A 162 3.42 -2.01 -12.52
C PHE A 162 3.01 -1.14 -11.34
N VAL A 163 2.38 0.01 -11.59
CA VAL A 163 1.95 0.95 -10.55
C VAL A 163 0.45 0.78 -10.34
N GLY A 164 0.04 0.39 -9.14
CA GLY A 164 -1.38 0.09 -8.95
C GLY A 164 -1.91 0.28 -7.54
N GLN A 165 -3.22 0.14 -7.45
CA GLN A 165 -3.91 0.16 -6.18
C GLN A 165 -4.06 -1.28 -5.65
N PRO A 166 -3.63 -1.59 -4.41
CA PRO A 166 -3.68 -2.95 -3.87
C PRO A 166 -5.08 -3.56 -3.91
N ARG A 167 -6.13 -2.76 -3.66
CA ARG A 167 -7.52 -3.21 -3.70
C ARG A 167 -7.95 -3.67 -5.09
N THR A 168 -7.58 -2.94 -6.13
CA THR A 168 -7.93 -3.28 -7.52
C THR A 168 -7.05 -4.41 -8.06
N GLY A 169 -5.75 -4.38 -7.78
CA GLY A 169 -4.78 -5.41 -8.20
C GLY A 169 -4.79 -6.66 -7.32
N GLY A 170 -5.46 -6.61 -6.16
CA GLY A 170 -5.51 -7.71 -5.19
C GLY A 170 -6.34 -8.92 -5.64
N TYR A 171 -7.12 -8.86 -6.72
CA TYR A 171 -7.98 -9.94 -7.16
C TYR A 171 -7.56 -10.54 -8.50
N GLY A 172 -7.23 -11.84 -8.49
CA GLY A 172 -7.18 -12.69 -9.69
C GLY A 172 -5.99 -12.51 -10.63
N ILE A 173 -5.09 -11.54 -10.43
CA ILE A 173 -3.95 -11.30 -11.31
C ILE A 173 -2.68 -12.01 -10.83
N THR A 174 -1.79 -12.32 -11.76
CA THR A 174 -0.48 -12.93 -11.50
C THR A 174 0.62 -11.99 -12.00
N LEU A 175 1.57 -11.64 -11.12
CA LEU A 175 2.65 -10.69 -11.40
C LEU A 175 4.01 -11.26 -10.95
N THR A 176 4.24 -12.55 -11.23
CA THR A 176 5.46 -13.29 -10.82
C THR A 176 6.73 -12.85 -11.54
N ALA A 177 6.64 -12.05 -12.59
CA ALA A 177 7.80 -11.42 -13.21
C ALA A 177 8.49 -10.40 -12.26
N ALA A 178 7.77 -9.86 -11.28
CA ALA A 178 8.35 -8.96 -10.28
C ALA A 178 9.14 -9.72 -9.21
N LYS A 179 10.34 -9.22 -8.92
CA LYS A 179 11.18 -9.65 -7.79
C LYS A 179 11.12 -8.67 -6.63
N THR A 180 10.62 -7.48 -6.88
CA THR A 180 10.46 -6.42 -5.88
C THR A 180 9.07 -5.86 -5.91
N VAL A 181 8.53 -5.64 -4.72
CA VAL A 181 7.23 -4.99 -4.49
C VAL A 181 7.47 -3.83 -3.54
N VAL A 182 7.17 -2.61 -3.97
CA VAL A 182 7.29 -1.41 -3.15
C VAL A 182 5.90 -0.97 -2.71
N TYR A 183 5.72 -0.79 -1.42
CA TYR A 183 4.53 -0.14 -0.86
C TYR A 183 4.84 1.33 -0.63
N TYR A 184 4.42 2.16 -1.58
CA TYR A 184 4.52 3.61 -1.46
C TYR A 184 3.65 4.12 -0.31
N SER A 185 2.44 3.57 -0.19
CA SER A 185 1.57 3.74 0.96
C SER A 185 0.86 2.41 1.27
N ASN A 186 0.78 2.05 2.54
CA ASN A 186 0.11 0.84 2.98
C ASN A 186 -1.40 1.09 3.17
N ASN A 187 -2.22 0.16 2.71
CA ASN A 187 -3.60 0.11 3.14
C ASN A 187 -3.65 -0.47 4.57
N TYR A 188 -4.53 0.02 5.41
CA TYR A 188 -4.72 -0.47 6.78
C TYR A 188 -5.47 -1.82 6.85
N ASP A 189 -5.97 -2.34 5.72
CA ASP A 189 -6.65 -3.61 5.60
C ASP A 189 -5.63 -4.74 5.39
N LEU A 190 -5.54 -5.61 6.39
CA LEU A 190 -4.60 -6.74 6.37
C LEU A 190 -4.87 -7.71 5.22
N GLU A 191 -6.14 -7.95 4.89
CA GLU A 191 -6.48 -8.89 3.80
C GLU A 191 -6.00 -8.35 2.45
N ILE A 192 -6.23 -7.07 2.19
CA ILE A 192 -5.73 -6.40 0.98
C ILE A 192 -4.20 -6.47 0.90
N ARG A 193 -3.50 -6.25 2.02
CA ARG A 193 -2.04 -6.38 2.09
C ARG A 193 -1.59 -7.80 1.71
N LEU A 194 -2.13 -8.82 2.35
CA LEU A 194 -1.77 -10.22 2.09
C LEU A 194 -2.09 -10.62 0.65
N GLN A 195 -3.26 -10.24 0.14
CA GLN A 195 -3.64 -10.51 -1.24
C GLN A 195 -2.72 -9.84 -2.25
N SER A 196 -2.28 -8.60 -2.00
CA SER A 196 -1.36 -7.89 -2.89
C SER A 196 0.06 -8.48 -2.87
N GLU A 197 0.54 -8.97 -1.74
CA GLU A 197 1.79 -9.74 -1.65
C GLU A 197 1.73 -11.01 -2.50
N ASP A 198 0.60 -11.70 -2.45
CA ASP A 198 0.37 -12.94 -3.17
C ASP A 198 0.27 -12.77 -4.70
N ARG A 199 0.36 -11.56 -5.23
CA ARG A 199 0.46 -11.33 -6.69
C ARG A 199 1.84 -11.65 -7.22
N ALA A 200 2.88 -11.32 -6.48
CA ALA A 200 4.28 -11.61 -6.82
C ALA A 200 4.73 -12.97 -6.25
N HIS A 201 4.33 -13.29 -5.00
CA HIS A 201 4.70 -14.52 -4.32
C HIS A 201 3.64 -15.62 -4.53
N ARG A 202 3.71 -16.25 -5.69
CA ARG A 202 2.71 -17.22 -6.15
C ARG A 202 3.39 -18.36 -6.93
N ILE A 203 2.65 -19.41 -7.23
CA ILE A 203 3.10 -20.51 -8.12
C ILE A 203 3.70 -19.92 -9.40
N GLY A 204 4.91 -20.35 -9.74
CA GLY A 204 5.70 -19.84 -10.86
C GLY A 204 6.76 -18.81 -10.45
N GLN A 205 6.77 -18.35 -9.18
CA GLN A 205 7.86 -17.51 -8.68
C GLN A 205 9.07 -18.39 -8.32
N THR A 206 10.21 -18.09 -8.95
CA THR A 206 11.48 -18.81 -8.74
C THR A 206 12.52 -17.99 -7.97
N ASN A 207 12.23 -16.72 -7.72
CA ASN A 207 13.15 -15.82 -7.03
C ASN A 207 12.57 -15.40 -5.68
N LYS A 208 13.45 -15.04 -4.73
CA LYS A 208 13.04 -14.35 -3.50
C LYS A 208 12.35 -13.04 -3.88
N VAL A 209 11.23 -12.76 -3.24
CA VAL A 209 10.50 -11.50 -3.45
C VAL A 209 10.80 -10.54 -2.31
N THR A 210 11.33 -9.38 -2.65
CA THR A 210 11.62 -8.32 -1.69
C THR A 210 10.44 -7.34 -1.61
N TYR A 211 9.88 -7.17 -0.41
CA TYR A 211 8.83 -6.22 -0.09
C TYR A 211 9.43 -5.02 0.63
N ILE A 212 9.34 -3.85 0.02
CA ILE A 212 9.90 -2.60 0.55
C ILE A 212 8.74 -1.70 0.98
N ASP A 213 8.68 -1.38 2.27
CA ASP A 213 7.71 -0.46 2.82
C ASP A 213 8.34 0.92 2.99
N LEU A 214 7.79 1.96 2.32
CA LEU A 214 8.13 3.35 2.59
C LEU A 214 7.33 3.83 3.80
N VAL A 215 8.02 4.27 4.85
CA VAL A 215 7.41 4.57 6.14
C VAL A 215 7.92 5.90 6.68
N THR A 216 7.02 6.73 7.16
CA THR A 216 7.37 7.94 7.90
C THR A 216 7.43 7.62 9.39
N PRO A 217 8.63 7.63 10.02
CA PRO A 217 8.78 7.34 11.44
C PRO A 217 7.98 8.29 12.34
N GLY A 218 7.45 7.77 13.45
CA GLY A 218 6.68 8.54 14.42
C GLY A 218 5.30 9.00 13.96
N THR A 219 4.80 8.46 12.84
CA THR A 219 3.49 8.81 12.28
C THR A 219 2.55 7.61 12.19
N ILE A 220 1.38 7.87 11.63
CA ILE A 220 0.38 6.83 11.37
C ILE A 220 0.89 5.71 10.43
N ASP A 221 1.82 6.01 9.52
CA ASP A 221 2.42 4.99 8.64
C ASP A 221 3.10 3.88 9.45
N GLU A 222 3.85 4.26 10.49
CA GLU A 222 4.54 3.29 11.34
C GLU A 222 3.56 2.43 12.12
N LYS A 223 2.46 3.02 12.60
CA LYS A 223 1.40 2.28 13.31
C LYS A 223 0.70 1.30 12.39
N ILE A 224 0.35 1.75 11.17
CA ILE A 224 -0.26 0.88 10.15
C ILE A 224 0.67 -0.31 9.84
N LEU A 225 1.95 -0.04 9.56
CA LEU A 225 2.90 -1.11 9.25
C LEU A 225 3.07 -2.09 10.42
N LYS A 226 3.13 -1.59 11.66
CA LYS A 226 3.22 -2.42 12.86
C LYS A 226 1.98 -3.33 13.00
N ALA A 227 0.78 -2.80 12.78
CA ALA A 227 -0.46 -3.58 12.81
C ALA A 227 -0.46 -4.67 11.73
N LEU A 228 -0.09 -4.33 10.50
CA LEU A 228 -0.01 -5.29 9.38
C LEU A 228 1.01 -6.41 9.66
N ARG A 229 2.18 -6.08 10.20
CA ARG A 229 3.22 -7.07 10.53
C ARG A 229 2.79 -7.98 11.69
N ASN A 230 2.05 -7.46 12.64
CA ASN A 230 1.49 -8.24 13.75
C ASN A 230 0.22 -9.01 13.33
N LYS A 231 -0.18 -8.92 12.06
CA LYS A 231 -1.41 -9.53 11.52
C LYS A 231 -2.69 -9.08 12.25
N ILE A 232 -2.68 -7.82 12.68
CA ILE A 232 -3.82 -7.19 13.35
C ILE A 232 -4.66 -6.48 12.27
N ASN A 233 -5.96 -6.73 12.27
CA ASN A 233 -6.88 -5.98 11.42
C ASN A 233 -7.24 -4.66 12.10
N LEU A 234 -6.74 -3.55 11.57
CA LEU A 234 -6.94 -2.21 12.12
C LEU A 234 -8.43 -1.87 12.33
N ALA A 235 -9.29 -2.27 11.40
CA ALA A 235 -10.72 -1.98 11.50
C ALA A 235 -11.36 -2.66 12.72
N SER A 236 -10.91 -3.87 13.07
CA SER A 236 -11.38 -4.56 14.28
C SER A 236 -10.78 -3.99 15.57
N GLU A 237 -9.55 -3.48 15.50
CA GLU A 237 -8.88 -2.91 16.67
C GLU A 237 -9.42 -1.51 16.99
N VAL A 238 -9.72 -0.70 15.97
CA VAL A 238 -10.36 0.62 16.15
C VAL A 238 -11.81 0.52 16.70
N LEU A 239 -12.48 -0.62 16.52
CA LEU A 239 -13.76 -0.91 17.15
C LEU A 239 -13.66 -1.21 18.65
N GLY A 240 -12.44 -1.53 19.15
CA GLY A 240 -12.17 -1.74 20.56
C GLY A 240 -11.95 -0.41 21.32
N GLU A 241 -11.57 -0.55 22.61
CA GLU A 241 -11.41 0.60 23.54
C GLU A 241 -10.28 1.59 23.19
N ASP A 242 -9.49 1.34 22.13
CA ASP A 242 -8.22 2.04 21.86
C ASP A 242 -8.20 2.96 20.62
N ALA A 243 -9.35 3.43 20.12
CA ALA A 243 -9.39 4.37 18.98
C ALA A 243 -8.49 5.62 19.20
N LYS A 244 -8.40 6.12 20.46
CA LYS A 244 -7.54 7.24 20.84
C LYS A 244 -6.05 6.93 20.61
N THR A 245 -5.61 5.71 20.85
CA THR A 245 -4.21 5.27 20.70
C THR A 245 -3.74 5.39 19.24
N TRP A 246 -4.64 5.26 18.27
CA TRP A 246 -4.33 5.42 16.86
C TRP A 246 -4.14 6.88 16.44
N LEU A 247 -4.79 7.80 17.11
CA LEU A 247 -4.66 9.25 16.88
C LEU A 247 -3.51 9.89 17.69
N MET A 248 -3.09 9.25 18.77
CA MET A 248 -1.93 9.70 19.59
C MET A 248 -0.61 9.35 18.94
#